data_30405fb72b85a211701560ac6971fe3f
#
_entry.id   30405fb72b85a211701560ac6971fe3f
#
_cell.length_a   1.000
_cell.length_b   1.000
_cell.length_c   1.000
_cell.angle_alpha   90.00
_cell.angle_beta   90.00
_cell.angle_gamma   90.00
#
_symmetry.space_group_name_H-M   'P 1'
#
loop_
_entity.id
_entity.type
_entity.pdbx_description
1 polymer ?
#
loop_
_entity_poly.entity_id
_entity_poly.type
_entity_poly.pdbx_seq_one_letter_code
_entity_poly.pdbx_strand_id
1 'polypeptide(L)'
;MTSTISRRYSFGTSGATAVRRCFPGRPFCLPCLLLALAAALPPAAGGAATTAVPTADFLNSIGIVSTFPDRGQPIDKTVEMVQYVGFRWVRGGIEGVTAQGPTTVQTYLDLHRKTGVRFVWGLGSGGTNLTKLIDIAKQLAAADALLAFEGNNEPNNWGVTYQGEKGGGRAPSWLAVAKLQRDLYDAVKSDPVLKKYPVWSISENGAERDNVGLQFLAIPTGAGTLMPDGTKYADYAVCHNYIYHPSARAVADNKTWNAADPTSACKVDGLYGNYGLTWARKYHGYSAAELLTLPRVTTETGCQVGGAITEDIHALNLLSIYLDQFKRGWSYTSVYLLRDRSDESGNQRFGFYAPDYRPRKAALYLHNLTTILADRGTLQEPGTLDCSIPAAPATVHDLLLQNSNGMFQWVVWGERVEGADRVTVQLGGVCPSVKVYDPMVGTEPVQTSNGINSLTLSVSDHPLIIAIPASAPGTAR
;
A
#
# COMPACT_ATOMS: atom_id res chain seq x y z
N MET A 1 -7.79 36.81 33.90
CA MET A 1 -9.19 36.77 34.32
C MET A 1 -9.79 35.50 33.80
N THR A 2 -10.05 34.61 34.70
CA THR A 2 -10.54 33.26 34.63
C THR A 2 -12.04 33.19 34.29
N SER A 3 -12.46 32.28 33.49
CA SER A 3 -13.80 31.66 33.67
C SER A 3 -13.86 30.28 32.99
N THR A 4 -13.86 29.30 33.86
CA THR A 4 -14.07 27.88 33.61
C THR A 4 -15.60 27.63 33.62
N ILE A 5 -16.12 26.93 32.61
CA ILE A 5 -17.47 26.37 32.65
C ILE A 5 -17.40 24.86 32.44
N SER A 6 -17.59 24.15 33.54
CA SER A 6 -17.80 22.71 33.63
C SER A 6 -19.29 22.41 33.43
N ARG A 7 -19.62 21.51 32.50
CA ARG A 7 -20.93 20.85 32.46
C ARG A 7 -20.81 19.36 32.74
N ARG A 8 -21.34 18.96 33.85
CA ARG A 8 -21.62 17.56 34.25
C ARG A 8 -22.87 17.09 33.53
N TYR A 9 -22.86 15.91 33.01
CA TYR A 9 -24.04 15.14 32.64
C TYR A 9 -24.16 13.93 33.59
N SER A 10 -25.32 13.84 34.26
CA SER A 10 -25.70 12.77 35.15
C SER A 10 -26.34 11.63 34.40
N PHE A 11 -25.97 10.41 34.77
CA PHE A 11 -26.63 9.17 34.33
C PHE A 11 -27.82 8.87 35.21
N GLY A 12 -28.99 8.67 34.57
CA GLY A 12 -30.19 8.13 35.20
C GLY A 12 -30.30 6.62 34.94
N THR A 13 -30.35 5.85 35.99
CA THR A 13 -30.64 4.41 35.97
C THR A 13 -32.14 4.20 36.11
N SER A 14 -32.74 3.41 35.21
CA SER A 14 -34.09 2.86 35.41
C SER A 14 -34.04 1.33 35.31
N GLY A 15 -34.35 0.69 36.42
CA GLY A 15 -34.48 -0.75 36.53
C GLY A 15 -35.85 -1.22 36.03
N ALA A 16 -35.86 -2.41 35.46
CA ALA A 16 -37.09 -3.17 35.21
C ALA A 16 -36.97 -4.58 35.76
N THR A 17 -37.86 -4.87 36.63
CA THR A 17 -38.05 -6.11 37.41
C THR A 17 -38.73 -7.17 36.54
N ALA A 18 -38.14 -8.35 36.44
CA ALA A 18 -38.76 -9.50 35.79
C ALA A 18 -39.40 -10.43 36.81
N VAL A 19 -40.69 -10.65 36.64
CA VAL A 19 -41.54 -11.57 37.43
C VAL A 19 -41.41 -13.00 36.90
N ARG A 20 -40.99 -13.92 37.78
CA ARG A 20 -41.07 -15.38 37.57
C ARG A 20 -42.48 -15.87 37.83
N ARG A 21 -43.03 -16.70 36.94
CA ARG A 21 -44.14 -17.61 37.23
C ARG A 21 -43.69 -19.05 37.00
N CYS A 22 -43.74 -19.82 38.09
CA CYS A 22 -43.69 -21.27 38.11
C CYS A 22 -45.06 -21.87 37.91
N PHE A 23 -45.14 -22.96 37.11
CA PHE A 23 -46.21 -23.97 37.24
C PHE A 23 -45.63 -25.39 37.16
N PRO A 24 -46.13 -26.32 37.98
CA PRO A 24 -45.63 -27.68 38.06
C PRO A 24 -46.57 -28.67 37.34
N GLY A 25 -46.04 -29.82 36.92
CA GLY A 25 -46.93 -30.91 36.64
C GLY A 25 -46.46 -32.03 35.73
N ARG A 26 -46.04 -33.11 36.38
CA ARG A 26 -46.22 -34.55 36.16
C ARG A 26 -45.37 -35.32 35.14
N PRO A 27 -44.93 -36.51 35.53
CA PRO A 27 -44.04 -37.35 34.73
C PRO A 27 -44.82 -38.39 33.90
N PHE A 28 -44.36 -38.64 32.68
CA PHE A 28 -44.69 -39.87 31.94
C PHE A 28 -43.40 -40.59 31.58
N CYS A 29 -43.32 -41.82 32.12
CA CYS A 29 -42.38 -42.85 31.69
C CYS A 29 -42.84 -43.45 30.37
N LEU A 30 -41.98 -43.57 29.38
CA LEU A 30 -42.04 -44.53 28.27
C LEU A 30 -40.64 -44.94 27.81
N PRO A 31 -40.47 -46.14 27.27
CA PRO A 31 -39.20 -46.84 27.33
C PRO A 31 -38.23 -46.46 26.24
N CYS A 32 -36.95 -46.60 26.58
CA CYS A 32 -35.79 -46.45 25.70
C CYS A 32 -35.87 -47.33 24.46
N LEU A 33 -35.94 -46.73 23.28
CA LEU A 33 -35.54 -47.31 22.04
C LEU A 33 -34.24 -46.63 21.63
N LEU A 34 -33.10 -47.29 21.81
CA LEU A 34 -31.78 -46.89 21.32
C LEU A 34 -31.77 -47.03 19.78
N LEU A 35 -32.13 -45.96 19.07
CA LEU A 35 -31.73 -45.81 17.67
C LEU A 35 -30.33 -45.15 17.68
N ALA A 36 -29.35 -45.92 17.27
CA ALA A 36 -28.03 -45.39 16.93
C ALA A 36 -28.19 -44.50 15.67
N LEU A 37 -28.37 -43.22 15.85
CA LEU A 37 -28.20 -42.23 14.78
C LEU A 37 -26.71 -42.12 14.53
N ALA A 38 -26.21 -42.76 13.47
CA ALA A 38 -24.93 -42.39 12.88
C ALA A 38 -25.09 -40.93 12.42
N ALA A 39 -24.55 -40.01 13.20
CA ALA A 39 -24.41 -38.63 12.79
C ALA A 39 -23.43 -38.64 11.59
N ALA A 40 -24.00 -38.58 10.39
CA ALA A 40 -23.26 -38.18 9.21
C ALA A 40 -22.73 -36.79 9.50
N LEU A 41 -21.43 -36.65 9.69
CA LEU A 41 -20.77 -35.36 9.69
C LEU A 41 -21.20 -34.65 8.40
N PRO A 42 -21.69 -33.39 8.47
CA PRO A 42 -21.96 -32.63 7.27
C PRO A 42 -20.66 -32.61 6.43
N PRO A 43 -20.75 -32.75 5.11
CA PRO A 43 -19.57 -32.57 4.28
C PRO A 43 -18.99 -31.21 4.64
N ALA A 44 -17.68 -31.14 4.87
CA ALA A 44 -16.98 -29.91 5.08
C ALA A 44 -17.42 -28.96 3.97
N ALA A 45 -17.98 -27.81 4.33
CA ALA A 45 -18.34 -26.79 3.35
C ALA A 45 -17.04 -26.47 2.60
N GLY A 46 -16.94 -26.95 1.35
CA GLY A 46 -15.82 -26.62 0.48
C GLY A 46 -15.75 -25.10 0.42
N GLY A 47 -14.59 -24.55 0.70
CA GLY A 47 -14.33 -23.11 0.53
C GLY A 47 -14.63 -22.73 -0.92
N ALA A 48 -15.06 -21.53 -1.18
CA ALA A 48 -15.18 -21.04 -2.53
C ALA A 48 -13.78 -20.95 -3.16
N ALA A 49 -13.62 -21.46 -4.39
CA ALA A 49 -12.35 -21.35 -5.10
C ALA A 49 -11.93 -19.88 -5.25
N THR A 50 -10.74 -19.56 -4.78
CA THR A 50 -10.17 -18.21 -4.84
C THR A 50 -9.24 -18.12 -6.04
N THR A 51 -9.47 -17.13 -6.91
CA THR A 51 -8.56 -16.83 -8.03
C THR A 51 -7.30 -16.17 -7.50
N ALA A 52 -6.15 -16.70 -7.88
CA ALA A 52 -4.87 -16.13 -7.53
C ALA A 52 -4.56 -14.87 -8.32
N VAL A 53 -3.61 -14.07 -7.84
CA VAL A 53 -3.00 -12.97 -8.57
C VAL A 53 -1.58 -13.39 -8.99
N PRO A 54 -1.09 -13.02 -10.18
CA PRO A 54 0.30 -13.30 -10.55
C PRO A 54 1.26 -12.72 -9.52
N THR A 55 2.20 -13.54 -9.02
CA THR A 55 3.20 -13.07 -8.05
C THR A 55 4.03 -11.92 -8.60
N ALA A 56 4.29 -11.92 -9.92
CA ALA A 56 4.99 -10.85 -10.61
C ALA A 56 4.29 -9.49 -10.48
N ASP A 57 2.94 -9.45 -10.45
CA ASP A 57 2.18 -8.20 -10.32
C ASP A 57 2.39 -7.58 -8.94
N PHE A 58 2.34 -8.40 -7.89
CA PHE A 58 2.66 -7.95 -6.54
C PHE A 58 4.11 -7.44 -6.43
N LEU A 59 5.08 -8.23 -6.91
CA LEU A 59 6.49 -7.83 -6.86
C LEU A 59 6.75 -6.54 -7.65
N ASN A 60 6.12 -6.37 -8.82
CA ASN A 60 6.24 -5.17 -9.65
C ASN A 60 5.61 -3.92 -9.03
N SER A 61 4.71 -4.08 -8.07
CA SER A 61 4.12 -2.96 -7.33
C SER A 61 5.07 -2.35 -6.29
N ILE A 62 6.17 -3.05 -5.92
CA ILE A 62 7.06 -2.68 -4.82
C ILE A 62 8.08 -1.64 -5.29
N GLY A 63 7.92 -0.41 -4.83
CA GLY A 63 8.79 0.73 -5.11
C GLY A 63 9.41 1.35 -3.86
N ILE A 64 10.30 2.31 -4.09
CA ILE A 64 11.02 3.02 -3.03
C ILE A 64 11.28 4.48 -3.41
N VAL A 65 11.22 5.37 -2.43
CA VAL A 65 11.80 6.72 -2.54
C VAL A 65 13.29 6.62 -2.22
N SER A 66 14.11 7.17 -3.10
CA SER A 66 15.56 7.23 -2.86
C SER A 66 16.05 8.68 -2.94
N THR A 67 16.96 9.03 -2.06
CA THR A 67 17.70 10.30 -2.13
C THR A 67 18.81 10.27 -3.18
N PHE A 68 18.92 9.17 -3.89
CA PHE A 68 19.80 9.06 -5.06
C PHE A 68 19.25 9.93 -6.21
N PRO A 69 20.16 10.61 -6.95
CA PRO A 69 21.59 10.67 -6.69
C PRO A 69 22.02 11.90 -5.91
N ASP A 70 21.14 12.78 -5.53
CA ASP A 70 21.46 13.93 -4.70
C ASP A 70 21.80 13.50 -3.26
N ARG A 71 22.24 14.45 -2.43
CA ARG A 71 22.57 14.23 -1.02
C ARG A 71 23.70 13.25 -0.77
N GLY A 72 24.60 13.11 -1.74
CA GLY A 72 25.86 12.37 -1.60
C GLY A 72 25.71 10.86 -1.47
N GLN A 73 24.60 10.27 -1.92
CA GLN A 73 24.45 8.82 -1.94
C GLN A 73 25.14 8.23 -3.19
N PRO A 74 26.21 7.42 -3.05
CA PRO A 74 26.88 6.82 -4.21
C PRO A 74 25.97 5.87 -4.97
N ILE A 75 26.11 5.85 -6.31
CA ILE A 75 25.33 4.96 -7.18
C ILE A 75 25.54 3.49 -6.82
N ASP A 76 26.77 3.06 -6.55
CA ASP A 76 27.05 1.65 -6.27
C ASP A 76 26.38 1.20 -4.97
N LYS A 77 26.32 2.06 -3.96
CA LYS A 77 25.57 1.78 -2.73
C LYS A 77 24.05 1.71 -2.98
N THR A 78 23.53 2.56 -3.85
CA THR A 78 22.12 2.49 -4.25
C THR A 78 21.83 1.19 -5.00
N VAL A 79 22.71 0.78 -5.91
CA VAL A 79 22.61 -0.50 -6.63
C VAL A 79 22.56 -1.67 -5.65
N GLU A 80 23.53 -1.75 -4.72
CA GLU A 80 23.59 -2.80 -3.69
C GLU A 80 22.27 -2.88 -2.91
N MET A 81 21.79 -1.75 -2.39
CA MET A 81 20.58 -1.67 -1.55
C MET A 81 19.32 -2.06 -2.32
N VAL A 82 19.16 -1.55 -3.53
CA VAL A 82 17.98 -1.79 -4.36
C VAL A 82 17.90 -3.26 -4.81
N GLN A 83 19.03 -3.83 -5.23
CA GLN A 83 19.11 -5.23 -5.64
C GLN A 83 18.88 -6.18 -4.46
N TYR A 84 19.49 -5.89 -3.31
CA TYR A 84 19.35 -6.73 -2.12
C TYR A 84 17.88 -6.85 -1.70
N VAL A 85 17.17 -5.73 -1.59
CA VAL A 85 15.76 -5.74 -1.15
C VAL A 85 14.83 -6.25 -2.25
N GLY A 86 15.17 -6.07 -3.53
CA GLY A 86 14.37 -6.50 -4.66
C GLY A 86 13.32 -5.47 -5.11
N PHE A 87 13.57 -4.18 -4.90
CA PHE A 87 12.72 -3.11 -5.41
C PHE A 87 12.63 -3.13 -6.94
N ARG A 88 11.45 -2.84 -7.50
CA ARG A 88 11.19 -2.86 -8.94
C ARG A 88 11.18 -1.48 -9.57
N TRP A 89 10.93 -0.45 -8.79
CA TRP A 89 10.93 0.91 -9.27
C TRP A 89 11.37 1.90 -8.19
N VAL A 90 11.82 3.05 -8.63
CA VAL A 90 12.31 4.14 -7.78
C VAL A 90 11.56 5.41 -8.15
N ARG A 91 11.09 6.15 -7.16
CA ARG A 91 10.57 7.49 -7.36
C ARG A 91 11.71 8.44 -7.64
N GLY A 92 11.64 9.14 -8.76
CA GLY A 92 12.61 10.13 -9.20
C GLY A 92 11.92 11.39 -9.72
N GLY A 93 12.68 12.27 -10.33
CA GLY A 93 12.15 13.50 -10.89
C GLY A 93 13.23 14.44 -11.39
N ILE A 94 12.80 15.59 -11.89
CA ILE A 94 13.71 16.60 -12.44
C ILE A 94 14.44 17.42 -11.37
N GLU A 95 14.03 17.29 -10.11
CA GLU A 95 14.64 17.99 -8.97
C GLU A 95 16.09 17.53 -8.80
N GLY A 96 17.02 18.47 -8.67
CA GLY A 96 18.44 18.18 -8.53
C GLY A 96 19.16 17.68 -9.79
N VAL A 97 18.46 17.33 -10.87
CA VAL A 97 19.07 16.86 -12.13
C VAL A 97 19.68 18.02 -12.90
N THR A 98 20.95 17.89 -13.24
CA THR A 98 21.72 18.91 -14.00
C THR A 98 22.37 18.28 -15.22
N ALA A 99 22.85 19.12 -16.14
CA ALA A 99 23.59 18.63 -17.33
C ALA A 99 24.97 18.07 -16.97
N GLN A 100 25.57 18.59 -15.90
CA GLN A 100 26.90 18.20 -15.40
C GLN A 100 26.82 18.16 -13.87
N GLY A 101 27.56 17.23 -13.27
CA GLY A 101 27.57 17.10 -11.82
C GLY A 101 27.21 15.70 -11.34
N PRO A 102 26.93 15.51 -10.06
CA PRO A 102 26.70 14.17 -9.50
C PRO A 102 25.38 13.55 -9.91
N THR A 103 24.41 14.40 -10.32
CA THR A 103 23.07 13.98 -10.69
C THR A 103 22.78 14.37 -12.14
N THR A 104 22.95 13.44 -13.05
CA THR A 104 22.62 13.61 -14.46
C THR A 104 21.63 12.55 -14.90
N VAL A 105 21.03 12.71 -16.09
CA VAL A 105 20.20 11.65 -16.69
C VAL A 105 20.95 10.34 -16.80
N GLN A 106 22.25 10.40 -17.14
CA GLN A 106 23.09 9.20 -17.26
C GLN A 106 23.16 8.42 -15.96
N THR A 107 23.15 9.09 -14.81
CA THR A 107 23.16 8.44 -13.49
C THR A 107 21.91 7.57 -13.28
N TYR A 108 20.74 8.03 -13.71
CA TYR A 108 19.50 7.23 -13.68
C TYR A 108 19.54 6.06 -14.68
N LEU A 109 20.03 6.30 -15.89
CA LEU A 109 20.19 5.24 -16.88
C LEU A 109 21.17 4.16 -16.42
N ASP A 110 22.23 4.54 -15.71
CA ASP A 110 23.21 3.61 -15.14
C ASP A 110 22.59 2.78 -14.02
N LEU A 111 21.78 3.39 -13.17
CA LEU A 111 21.05 2.66 -12.11
C LEU A 111 20.07 1.65 -12.75
N HIS A 112 19.29 2.08 -13.73
CA HIS A 112 18.40 1.19 -14.47
C HIS A 112 19.17 0.01 -15.10
N ARG A 113 20.25 0.30 -15.83
CA ARG A 113 21.04 -0.75 -16.49
C ARG A 113 21.63 -1.78 -15.52
N LYS A 114 22.02 -1.34 -14.32
CA LYS A 114 22.60 -2.21 -13.30
C LYS A 114 21.55 -3.03 -12.54
N THR A 115 20.34 -2.52 -12.37
CA THR A 115 19.34 -3.08 -11.46
C THR A 115 18.03 -3.52 -12.11
N GLY A 116 17.73 -2.99 -13.31
CA GLY A 116 16.43 -3.18 -13.97
C GLY A 116 15.29 -2.31 -13.39
N VAL A 117 15.54 -1.47 -12.37
CA VAL A 117 14.48 -0.61 -11.82
C VAL A 117 14.04 0.44 -12.82
N ARG A 118 12.74 0.72 -12.84
CA ARG A 118 12.16 1.81 -13.63
C ARG A 118 11.89 3.01 -12.74
N PHE A 119 11.70 4.17 -13.36
CA PHE A 119 11.50 5.42 -12.64
C PHE A 119 10.09 5.97 -12.84
N VAL A 120 9.47 6.38 -11.75
CA VAL A 120 8.41 7.38 -11.78
C VAL A 120 9.09 8.74 -11.89
N TRP A 121 8.73 9.53 -12.92
CA TRP A 121 9.44 10.74 -13.26
C TRP A 121 8.59 11.97 -13.01
N GLY A 122 8.88 12.70 -11.93
CA GLY A 122 8.04 13.75 -11.39
C GLY A 122 8.62 15.16 -11.51
N LEU A 123 7.74 16.15 -11.30
CA LEU A 123 8.11 17.57 -11.24
C LEU A 123 8.88 17.92 -9.97
N GLY A 124 8.74 17.13 -8.89
CA GLY A 124 9.33 17.41 -7.58
C GLY A 124 8.62 18.53 -6.82
N SER A 125 9.29 19.08 -5.79
CA SER A 125 8.75 20.12 -4.91
C SER A 125 8.82 21.49 -5.57
N GLY A 126 7.69 22.06 -5.93
CA GLY A 126 7.61 23.38 -6.56
C GLY A 126 8.13 23.47 -8.01
N GLY A 127 8.53 22.34 -8.60
CA GLY A 127 9.03 22.29 -9.98
C GLY A 127 7.95 22.56 -11.03
N THR A 128 8.29 23.31 -12.10
CA THR A 128 7.35 23.71 -13.15
C THR A 128 7.90 23.55 -14.57
N ASN A 129 9.11 22.97 -14.70
CA ASN A 129 9.79 22.86 -15.99
C ASN A 129 9.35 21.61 -16.77
N LEU A 130 8.20 21.71 -17.44
CA LEU A 130 7.64 20.63 -18.25
C LEU A 130 8.57 20.22 -19.40
N THR A 131 9.24 21.17 -20.06
CA THR A 131 10.16 20.89 -21.16
C THR A 131 11.28 19.94 -20.70
N LYS A 132 11.95 20.30 -19.58
CA LYS A 132 12.99 19.46 -18.99
C LYS A 132 12.46 18.07 -18.61
N LEU A 133 11.26 18.01 -18.03
CA LEU A 133 10.62 16.76 -17.62
C LEU A 133 10.42 15.84 -18.84
N ILE A 134 9.83 16.37 -19.91
CA ILE A 134 9.51 15.62 -21.13
C ILE A 134 10.78 15.17 -21.87
N ASP A 135 11.77 16.05 -21.98
CA ASP A 135 13.03 15.73 -22.67
C ASP A 135 13.81 14.61 -21.98
N ILE A 136 13.85 14.61 -20.66
CA ILE A 136 14.49 13.53 -19.90
C ILE A 136 13.63 12.26 -19.97
N ALA A 137 12.32 12.36 -19.84
CA ALA A 137 11.44 11.22 -19.93
C ALA A 137 11.57 10.46 -21.27
N LYS A 138 11.80 11.16 -22.40
CA LYS A 138 12.08 10.51 -23.68
C LYS A 138 13.35 9.67 -23.64
N GLN A 139 14.39 10.13 -22.96
CA GLN A 139 15.63 9.38 -22.80
C GLN A 139 15.41 8.14 -21.93
N LEU A 140 14.66 8.29 -20.81
CA LEU A 140 14.30 7.15 -19.96
C LEU A 140 13.40 6.16 -20.71
N ALA A 141 12.44 6.64 -21.50
CA ALA A 141 11.56 5.80 -22.32
C ALA A 141 12.31 5.01 -23.38
N ALA A 142 13.32 5.64 -24.03
CA ALA A 142 14.16 4.99 -25.03
C ALA A 142 15.00 3.84 -24.44
N ALA A 143 15.28 3.89 -23.15
CA ALA A 143 16.03 2.86 -22.42
C ALA A 143 15.11 1.87 -21.67
N ASP A 144 13.78 1.93 -21.83
CA ASP A 144 12.79 1.18 -21.03
C ASP A 144 12.87 1.45 -19.51
N ALA A 145 13.43 2.58 -19.13
CA ALA A 145 13.64 2.98 -17.74
C ALA A 145 12.48 3.81 -17.16
N LEU A 146 11.51 4.24 -18.00
CA LEU A 146 10.36 5.04 -17.55
C LEU A 146 9.23 4.11 -17.13
N LEU A 147 8.61 4.39 -15.95
CA LEU A 147 7.41 3.71 -15.48
C LEU A 147 6.17 4.59 -15.66
N ALA A 148 6.22 5.80 -15.15
CA ALA A 148 5.10 6.73 -15.13
C ALA A 148 5.60 8.18 -14.98
N PHE A 149 4.69 9.13 -15.15
CA PHE A 149 4.90 10.52 -14.77
C PHE A 149 4.20 10.81 -13.45
N GLU A 150 4.72 11.75 -12.67
CA GLU A 150 4.09 12.25 -11.45
C GLU A 150 4.04 13.78 -11.48
N GLY A 151 2.95 14.34 -10.96
CA GLY A 151 2.81 15.77 -10.77
C GLY A 151 3.75 16.34 -9.70
N ASN A 152 3.41 17.49 -9.14
CA ASN A 152 4.20 18.06 -8.07
C ASN A 152 4.13 17.27 -6.78
N ASN A 153 5.28 17.21 -6.10
CA ASN A 153 5.37 16.71 -4.75
C ASN A 153 4.73 17.70 -3.78
N GLU A 154 3.73 17.24 -3.06
CA GLU A 154 3.10 17.93 -1.92
C GLU A 154 2.88 19.44 -2.15
N PRO A 155 2.13 19.83 -3.17
CA PRO A 155 1.90 21.26 -3.40
C PRO A 155 1.11 21.93 -2.27
N ASN A 156 0.53 21.17 -1.33
CA ASN A 156 0.00 21.68 -0.07
C ASN A 156 1.11 22.22 0.86
N ASN A 157 2.32 21.63 0.80
CA ASN A 157 3.51 22.08 1.53
C ASN A 157 4.38 23.01 0.66
N TRP A 158 4.53 22.68 -0.60
CA TRP A 158 5.44 23.32 -1.56
C TRP A 158 4.67 23.92 -2.72
N GLY A 159 4.20 25.17 -2.56
CA GLY A 159 3.46 25.87 -3.61
C GLY A 159 4.27 26.04 -4.89
N VAL A 160 3.56 26.22 -6.01
CA VAL A 160 4.15 26.44 -7.33
C VAL A 160 3.92 27.89 -7.79
N THR A 161 4.78 28.36 -8.70
CA THR A 161 4.50 29.54 -9.52
C THR A 161 4.50 29.11 -10.98
N TYR A 162 3.34 29.13 -11.61
CA TYR A 162 3.17 28.69 -12.98
C TYR A 162 2.38 29.70 -13.81
N GLN A 163 2.89 30.04 -14.99
CA GLN A 163 2.31 31.08 -15.88
C GLN A 163 2.04 32.41 -15.17
N GLY A 164 2.95 32.82 -14.26
CA GLY A 164 2.83 34.06 -13.49
C GLY A 164 1.89 34.01 -12.28
N GLU A 165 1.19 32.89 -12.06
CA GLU A 165 0.28 32.71 -10.93
C GLU A 165 0.90 31.82 -9.85
N LYS A 166 0.59 32.12 -8.58
CA LYS A 166 0.96 31.25 -7.44
C LYS A 166 -0.19 30.32 -7.09
N GLY A 167 0.12 29.04 -6.80
CA GLY A 167 -0.86 28.07 -6.36
C GLY A 167 -0.29 27.09 -5.35
N GLY A 168 -1.15 26.49 -4.54
CA GLY A 168 -0.76 25.57 -3.47
C GLY A 168 -0.07 26.27 -2.29
N GLY A 169 0.41 25.50 -1.31
CA GLY A 169 0.99 26.03 -0.09
C GLY A 169 0.04 27.02 0.62
N ARG A 170 0.51 28.23 0.87
CA ARG A 170 -0.28 29.31 1.47
C ARG A 170 -0.99 30.22 0.46
N ALA A 171 -0.93 29.91 -0.83
CA ALA A 171 -1.61 30.71 -1.84
C ALA A 171 -3.14 30.60 -1.69
N PRO A 172 -3.89 31.66 -2.04
CA PRO A 172 -5.35 31.67 -1.90
C PRO A 172 -6.05 30.75 -2.91
N SER A 173 -5.33 30.27 -3.92
CA SER A 173 -5.87 29.45 -5.00
C SER A 173 -4.92 28.31 -5.36
N TRP A 174 -5.49 27.23 -5.87
CA TRP A 174 -4.74 26.11 -6.43
C TRP A 174 -4.79 26.08 -7.96
N LEU A 175 -5.28 27.14 -8.58
CA LEU A 175 -5.47 27.19 -10.03
C LEU A 175 -4.17 27.00 -10.81
N ALA A 176 -3.05 27.55 -10.31
CA ALA A 176 -1.74 27.35 -10.93
C ALA A 176 -1.30 25.89 -10.89
N VAL A 177 -1.57 25.18 -9.79
CA VAL A 177 -1.30 23.72 -9.66
C VAL A 177 -2.18 22.95 -10.66
N ALA A 178 -3.46 23.31 -10.76
CA ALA A 178 -4.40 22.66 -11.69
C ALA A 178 -3.98 22.83 -13.14
N LYS A 179 -3.60 24.05 -13.53
CA LYS A 179 -3.10 24.35 -14.89
C LYS A 179 -1.83 23.54 -15.20
N LEU A 180 -0.88 23.51 -14.28
CA LEU A 180 0.37 22.77 -14.46
C LEU A 180 0.14 21.27 -14.62
N GLN A 181 -0.74 20.69 -13.81
CA GLN A 181 -1.05 19.26 -13.89
C GLN A 181 -1.79 18.89 -15.18
N ARG A 182 -2.73 19.75 -15.64
CA ARG A 182 -3.35 19.61 -16.96
C ARG A 182 -2.31 19.66 -18.07
N ASP A 183 -1.43 20.66 -18.06
CA ASP A 183 -0.42 20.84 -19.10
C ASP A 183 0.59 19.69 -19.12
N LEU A 184 0.91 19.10 -17.95
CA LEU A 184 1.68 17.86 -17.86
C LEU A 184 0.95 16.70 -18.54
N TYR A 185 -0.34 16.50 -18.21
CA TYR A 185 -1.15 15.45 -18.81
C TYR A 185 -1.21 15.60 -20.34
N ASP A 186 -1.52 16.79 -20.82
CA ASP A 186 -1.63 17.10 -22.25
C ASP A 186 -0.28 16.91 -22.98
N ALA A 187 0.83 17.36 -22.38
CA ALA A 187 2.16 17.19 -22.95
C ALA A 187 2.55 15.70 -23.11
N VAL A 188 2.24 14.87 -22.09
CA VAL A 188 2.50 13.43 -22.15
C VAL A 188 1.58 12.75 -23.16
N LYS A 189 0.27 13.03 -23.12
CA LYS A 189 -0.72 12.30 -23.94
C LYS A 189 -0.70 12.71 -25.42
N SER A 190 -0.19 13.89 -25.74
CA SER A 190 0.01 14.33 -27.13
C SER A 190 1.33 13.82 -27.75
N ASP A 191 2.30 13.42 -26.95
CA ASP A 191 3.59 12.95 -27.45
C ASP A 191 3.49 11.50 -27.95
N PRO A 192 3.90 11.20 -29.20
CA PRO A 192 3.75 9.85 -29.77
C PRO A 192 4.55 8.75 -29.05
N VAL A 193 5.65 9.10 -28.38
CA VAL A 193 6.50 8.17 -27.61
C VAL A 193 5.96 8.00 -26.21
N LEU A 194 5.51 9.08 -25.57
CA LEU A 194 5.19 9.12 -24.14
C LEU A 194 3.74 8.80 -23.82
N LYS A 195 2.81 8.94 -24.77
CA LYS A 195 1.35 8.77 -24.56
C LYS A 195 0.94 7.43 -23.94
N LYS A 196 1.74 6.39 -24.11
CA LYS A 196 1.52 5.05 -23.55
C LYS A 196 1.79 4.97 -22.04
N TYR A 197 2.58 5.89 -21.49
CA TYR A 197 2.92 5.90 -20.07
C TYR A 197 1.81 6.58 -19.27
N PRO A 198 1.48 6.06 -18.07
CA PRO A 198 0.50 6.69 -17.21
C PRO A 198 1.04 8.00 -16.62
N VAL A 199 0.10 8.93 -16.41
CA VAL A 199 0.32 10.16 -15.66
C VAL A 199 -0.36 10.00 -14.31
N TRP A 200 0.42 10.14 -13.25
CA TRP A 200 -0.06 10.16 -11.88
C TRP A 200 -0.33 11.59 -11.44
N SER A 201 -1.31 11.80 -10.58
CA SER A 201 -1.68 13.13 -10.12
C SER A 201 -0.58 13.78 -9.28
N ILE A 202 -0.82 14.98 -8.80
CA ILE A 202 -0.05 15.55 -7.70
C ILE A 202 -0.15 14.61 -6.50
N SER A 203 0.88 14.60 -5.66
CA SER A 203 0.86 13.92 -4.37
C SER A 203 0.60 14.92 -3.25
N GLU A 204 -0.20 14.55 -2.27
CA GLU A 204 -0.48 15.36 -1.09
C GLU A 204 -0.21 14.58 0.18
N ASN A 205 0.39 15.25 1.15
CA ASN A 205 0.63 14.73 2.47
C ASN A 205 -0.55 15.07 3.37
N GLY A 206 -1.25 14.03 3.83
CA GLY A 206 -2.44 14.18 4.65
C GLY A 206 -3.60 14.85 3.91
N ALA A 207 -4.79 14.30 3.99
CA ALA A 207 -5.96 14.97 3.46
C ALA A 207 -6.46 15.97 4.48
N GLU A 208 -5.75 17.03 4.63
CA GLU A 208 -6.17 18.13 5.45
C GLU A 208 -7.53 18.67 4.96
N ARG A 209 -8.29 19.26 5.87
CA ARG A 209 -9.61 19.86 5.61
C ARG A 209 -9.63 20.84 4.42
N ASP A 210 -8.49 21.36 4.07
CA ASP A 210 -8.30 22.32 2.98
C ASP A 210 -7.72 21.68 1.72
N ASN A 211 -7.71 20.35 1.65
CA ASN A 211 -7.35 19.63 0.44
C ASN A 211 -8.29 20.08 -0.69
N VAL A 212 -7.75 20.85 -1.57
CA VAL A 212 -8.39 21.32 -2.80
C VAL A 212 -7.80 20.63 -4.02
N GLY A 213 -7.03 19.57 -3.76
CA GLY A 213 -6.14 18.95 -4.70
C GLY A 213 -6.79 18.39 -5.95
N LEU A 214 -5.94 17.94 -6.83
CA LEU A 214 -6.30 17.33 -8.09
C LEU A 214 -6.62 15.85 -7.89
N GLN A 215 -7.47 15.55 -6.92
CA GLN A 215 -7.92 14.20 -6.64
C GLN A 215 -8.80 13.64 -7.75
N PHE A 216 -9.33 14.52 -8.60
CA PHE A 216 -9.99 14.09 -9.82
C PHE A 216 -8.98 13.64 -10.86
N LEU A 217 -9.29 12.56 -11.53
CA LEU A 217 -8.58 12.16 -12.74
C LEU A 217 -9.03 13.01 -13.92
N ALA A 218 -10.30 13.44 -13.91
CA ALA A 218 -10.87 14.38 -14.84
C ALA A 218 -11.97 15.20 -14.15
N ILE A 219 -12.18 16.45 -14.57
CA ILE A 219 -13.29 17.26 -14.08
C ILE A 219 -14.59 16.73 -14.70
N PRO A 220 -15.55 16.28 -13.88
CA PRO A 220 -16.84 15.81 -14.41
C PRO A 220 -17.70 16.94 -14.92
N THR A 221 -18.65 16.61 -15.77
CA THR A 221 -19.63 17.58 -16.29
C THR A 221 -20.48 18.16 -15.16
N GLY A 222 -20.63 19.46 -15.12
CA GLY A 222 -21.42 20.15 -14.11
C GLY A 222 -20.72 20.33 -12.76
N ALA A 223 -19.43 20.07 -12.68
CA ALA A 223 -18.65 20.23 -11.44
C ALA A 223 -18.58 21.68 -10.96
N GLY A 224 -18.70 22.66 -11.86
CA GLY A 224 -18.70 24.09 -11.52
C GLY A 224 -17.37 24.57 -10.93
N THR A 225 -16.26 23.96 -11.35
CA THR A 225 -14.92 24.32 -10.90
C THR A 225 -14.34 25.48 -11.71
N LEU A 226 -13.18 25.99 -11.29
CA LEU A 226 -12.46 27.02 -12.04
C LEU A 226 -11.81 26.49 -13.33
N MET A 227 -11.69 25.20 -13.46
CA MET A 227 -11.23 24.55 -14.69
C MET A 227 -12.44 24.01 -15.47
N PRO A 228 -12.36 23.97 -16.81
CA PRO A 228 -13.45 23.48 -17.65
C PRO A 228 -13.82 22.03 -17.37
N ASP A 229 -15.09 21.71 -17.54
CA ASP A 229 -15.58 20.34 -17.55
C ASP A 229 -14.80 19.51 -18.60
N GLY A 230 -14.50 18.26 -18.25
CA GLY A 230 -13.72 17.35 -19.09
C GLY A 230 -12.20 17.57 -19.06
N THR A 231 -11.68 18.57 -18.32
CA THR A 231 -10.23 18.70 -18.11
C THR A 231 -9.68 17.44 -17.48
N LYS A 232 -8.64 16.87 -18.10
CA LYS A 232 -7.97 15.67 -17.63
C LYS A 232 -6.68 16.02 -16.91
N TYR A 233 -6.37 15.28 -15.84
CA TYR A 233 -5.20 15.51 -15.00
C TYR A 233 -4.30 14.30 -14.88
N ALA A 234 -4.88 13.12 -14.75
CA ALA A 234 -4.13 11.92 -14.41
C ALA A 234 -4.88 10.63 -14.81
N ASP A 235 -4.12 9.55 -14.89
CA ASP A 235 -4.64 8.19 -15.02
C ASP A 235 -4.78 7.51 -13.65
N TYR A 236 -3.99 7.96 -12.64
CA TYR A 236 -4.01 7.44 -11.26
C TYR A 236 -3.99 8.58 -10.24
N ALA A 237 -4.78 8.43 -9.19
CA ALA A 237 -4.72 9.31 -8.03
C ALA A 237 -3.52 8.93 -7.14
N VAL A 238 -2.79 9.94 -6.68
CA VAL A 238 -1.62 9.75 -5.79
C VAL A 238 -1.94 10.21 -4.38
N CYS A 239 -1.32 9.53 -3.42
CA CYS A 239 -1.48 9.83 -2.02
C CYS A 239 -0.18 9.59 -1.25
N HIS A 240 0.07 10.41 -0.23
CA HIS A 240 1.10 10.20 0.78
C HIS A 240 0.42 9.81 2.10
N ASN A 241 0.11 8.54 2.25
CA ASN A 241 -0.68 7.99 3.36
C ASN A 241 0.21 7.37 4.45
N TYR A 242 1.00 8.19 5.12
CA TYR A 242 1.84 7.75 6.24
C TYR A 242 1.03 7.08 7.35
N ILE A 243 1.61 6.07 8.00
CA ILE A 243 0.93 5.19 8.97
C ILE A 243 0.82 5.85 10.33
N TYR A 244 1.92 6.43 10.82
CA TYR A 244 2.00 7.08 12.11
C TYR A 244 2.63 8.46 11.97
N HIS A 245 2.04 9.42 12.69
CA HIS A 245 2.69 10.71 12.87
C HIS A 245 3.95 10.52 13.75
N PRO A 246 5.06 11.25 13.50
CA PRO A 246 6.28 11.13 14.30
C PRO A 246 6.08 11.35 15.82
N SER A 247 5.00 12.02 16.22
CA SER A 247 4.63 12.22 17.62
C SER A 247 3.73 11.14 18.21
N ALA A 248 3.49 10.04 17.53
CA ALA A 248 2.71 8.92 18.06
C ALA A 248 3.28 8.45 19.41
N ARG A 249 2.41 8.38 20.43
CA ARG A 249 2.83 8.05 21.81
C ARG A 249 2.73 6.57 22.11
N ALA A 250 1.88 5.86 21.41
CA ALA A 250 1.66 4.45 21.58
C ALA A 250 1.24 3.82 20.24
N VAL A 251 1.62 2.56 20.06
CA VAL A 251 1.25 1.73 18.91
C VAL A 251 0.65 0.46 19.51
N ALA A 252 -0.67 0.31 19.39
CA ALA A 252 -1.37 -0.84 19.92
C ALA A 252 -1.58 -1.93 18.86
N ASP A 253 -1.61 -1.54 17.60
CA ASP A 253 -1.78 -2.41 16.44
C ASP A 253 -1.04 -1.85 15.23
N ASN A 254 -0.92 -2.66 14.20
CA ASN A 254 -0.39 -2.24 12.91
C ASN A 254 -1.46 -1.43 12.18
N LYS A 255 -1.13 -0.20 11.81
CA LYS A 255 -2.04 0.74 11.13
C LYS A 255 -1.99 0.66 9.61
N THR A 256 -1.23 -0.25 9.03
CA THR A 256 -1.00 -0.32 7.59
C THR A 256 -2.29 -0.62 6.82
N TRP A 257 -3.11 -1.52 7.35
CA TRP A 257 -4.42 -1.82 6.77
C TRP A 257 -5.35 -0.59 6.72
N ASN A 258 -5.39 0.18 7.81
CA ASN A 258 -6.19 1.39 7.87
C ASN A 258 -5.65 2.48 6.93
N ALA A 259 -4.31 2.63 6.84
CA ALA A 259 -3.69 3.58 5.93
C ALA A 259 -3.91 3.25 4.45
N ALA A 260 -4.13 1.96 4.15
CA ALA A 260 -4.47 1.48 2.81
C ALA A 260 -5.98 1.59 2.48
N ASP A 261 -6.82 2.07 3.40
CA ASP A 261 -8.26 2.21 3.17
C ASP A 261 -8.53 3.15 1.99
N PRO A 262 -9.18 2.66 0.92
CA PRO A 262 -9.49 3.47 -0.24
C PRO A 262 -10.66 4.43 -0.04
N THR A 263 -11.32 4.41 1.10
CA THR A 263 -12.52 5.20 1.38
C THR A 263 -12.23 6.43 2.24
N SER A 264 -13.23 7.31 2.36
CA SER A 264 -13.18 8.45 3.28
C SER A 264 -13.18 8.04 4.77
N ALA A 265 -13.28 6.76 5.08
CA ALA A 265 -13.16 6.23 6.44
C ALA A 265 -11.71 6.13 6.92
N CYS A 266 -10.73 6.23 6.02
CA CYS A 266 -9.31 6.28 6.36
C CYS A 266 -9.07 7.43 7.35
N LYS A 267 -8.50 7.09 8.52
CA LYS A 267 -8.25 8.04 9.62
C LYS A 267 -6.77 8.28 9.87
N VAL A 268 -5.92 7.68 9.07
CA VAL A 268 -4.46 7.80 9.18
C VAL A 268 -3.99 8.77 8.11
N ASP A 269 -3.42 9.90 8.50
CA ASP A 269 -3.00 10.97 7.61
C ASP A 269 -3.93 11.12 6.39
N GLY A 270 -5.16 11.32 6.73
CA GLY A 270 -6.37 11.10 6.01
C GLY A 270 -6.53 11.78 4.69
N LEU A 271 -5.92 11.25 3.67
CA LEU A 271 -6.06 11.78 2.34
C LEU A 271 -7.49 11.81 1.85
N TYR A 272 -8.27 10.86 2.29
CA TYR A 272 -9.64 10.69 1.81
C TYR A 272 -10.68 11.47 2.61
N GLY A 273 -10.34 12.01 3.76
CA GLY A 273 -11.28 12.74 4.62
C GLY A 273 -11.87 14.00 3.97
N ASN A 274 -11.06 14.73 3.20
CA ASN A 274 -11.47 15.91 2.43
C ASN A 274 -11.38 15.69 0.93
N TYR A 275 -11.43 14.44 0.54
CA TYR A 275 -11.27 14.00 -0.82
C TYR A 275 -12.33 14.64 -1.72
N GLY A 276 -11.87 15.27 -2.78
CA GLY A 276 -12.76 15.85 -3.76
C GLY A 276 -13.20 17.29 -3.52
N LEU A 277 -12.67 17.98 -2.52
CA LEU A 277 -12.77 19.43 -2.53
C LEU A 277 -11.90 19.96 -3.66
N THR A 278 -12.50 20.72 -4.56
CA THR A 278 -11.77 21.39 -5.62
C THR A 278 -11.21 22.72 -5.11
N TRP A 279 -10.29 23.30 -5.86
CA TRP A 279 -9.80 24.66 -5.63
C TRP A 279 -10.91 25.73 -5.62
N ALA A 280 -12.08 25.43 -6.16
CA ALA A 280 -13.26 26.30 -6.07
C ALA A 280 -14.08 26.06 -4.81
N ARG A 281 -13.80 25.01 -4.03
CA ARG A 281 -14.54 24.58 -2.83
C ARG A 281 -16.04 24.37 -3.06
N LYS A 282 -16.46 24.11 -4.28
CA LYS A 282 -17.87 23.97 -4.67
C LYS A 282 -18.28 22.54 -4.92
N TYR A 283 -17.31 21.63 -5.03
CA TYR A 283 -17.54 20.25 -5.40
C TYR A 283 -16.78 19.31 -4.45
N HIS A 284 -17.42 18.25 -4.04
CA HIS A 284 -16.89 17.27 -3.08
C HIS A 284 -16.38 15.99 -3.76
N GLY A 285 -15.88 16.05 -4.97
CA GLY A 285 -15.17 14.97 -5.61
C GLY A 285 -15.94 13.66 -5.75
N TYR A 286 -15.24 12.58 -5.56
CA TYR A 286 -15.75 11.23 -5.78
C TYR A 286 -16.76 10.80 -4.73
N SER A 287 -17.80 10.09 -5.16
CA SER A 287 -18.71 9.37 -4.27
C SER A 287 -18.00 8.21 -3.58
N ALA A 288 -18.59 7.69 -2.51
CA ALA A 288 -18.05 6.52 -1.80
C ALA A 288 -17.88 5.29 -2.71
N ALA A 289 -18.77 5.12 -3.69
CA ALA A 289 -18.69 4.00 -4.65
C ALA A 289 -17.52 4.19 -5.64
N GLU A 290 -17.32 5.41 -6.14
CA GLU A 290 -16.20 5.72 -7.04
C GLU A 290 -14.85 5.57 -6.35
N LEU A 291 -14.75 5.95 -5.06
CA LEU A 291 -13.54 5.80 -4.27
C LEU A 291 -13.05 4.35 -4.22
N LEU A 292 -13.94 3.37 -4.21
CA LEU A 292 -13.57 1.95 -4.16
C LEU A 292 -12.88 1.48 -5.45
N THR A 293 -13.21 2.06 -6.58
CA THR A 293 -12.72 1.63 -7.90
C THR A 293 -11.70 2.60 -8.52
N LEU A 294 -11.39 3.68 -7.82
CA LEU A 294 -10.46 4.69 -8.31
C LEU A 294 -9.06 4.10 -8.50
N PRO A 295 -8.46 4.22 -9.70
CA PRO A 295 -7.06 3.86 -9.89
C PRO A 295 -6.17 4.71 -8.98
N ARG A 296 -5.33 4.06 -8.17
CA ARG A 296 -4.55 4.75 -7.13
C ARG A 296 -3.17 4.17 -6.94
N VAL A 297 -2.26 5.04 -6.50
CA VAL A 297 -0.89 4.71 -6.18
C VAL A 297 -0.44 5.50 -4.95
N THR A 298 0.53 4.96 -4.23
CA THR A 298 1.24 5.67 -3.16
C THR A 298 2.66 5.93 -3.60
N THR A 299 3.10 7.19 -3.58
CA THR A 299 4.48 7.56 -3.90
C THR A 299 5.32 7.88 -2.66
N GLU A 300 4.68 8.08 -1.50
CA GLU A 300 5.33 8.10 -0.19
C GLU A 300 4.39 7.56 0.88
N THR A 301 4.90 6.65 1.70
CA THR A 301 4.27 6.16 2.92
C THR A 301 5.34 5.60 3.85
N GLY A 302 4.97 5.23 5.04
CA GLY A 302 5.88 4.63 6.01
C GLY A 302 5.66 5.14 7.42
N CYS A 303 6.65 4.88 8.27
CA CYS A 303 6.73 5.40 9.62
C CYS A 303 8.19 5.60 10.03
N GLN A 304 8.42 6.43 11.04
CA GLN A 304 9.76 6.75 11.53
C GLN A 304 10.09 5.91 12.75
N VAL A 305 11.32 5.37 12.80
CA VAL A 305 11.86 4.75 14.02
C VAL A 305 12.06 5.81 15.10
N GLY A 306 11.50 5.56 16.26
CA GLY A 306 11.66 6.44 17.44
C GLY A 306 10.40 6.45 18.31
N GLY A 307 10.56 6.87 19.56
CA GLY A 307 9.48 6.86 20.53
C GLY A 307 8.89 5.46 20.73
N ALA A 308 7.59 5.30 20.49
CA ALA A 308 6.91 4.01 20.58
C ALA A 308 7.18 3.07 19.38
N ILE A 309 7.74 3.59 18.29
CA ILE A 309 8.00 2.80 17.09
C ILE A 309 9.43 2.24 17.17
N THR A 310 9.55 1.01 17.60
CA THR A 310 10.80 0.25 17.63
C THR A 310 11.26 -0.11 16.21
N GLU A 311 12.49 -0.60 16.06
CA GLU A 311 12.96 -1.09 14.75
C GLU A 311 12.17 -2.31 14.27
N ASP A 312 11.66 -3.15 15.17
CA ASP A 312 10.79 -4.28 14.80
C ASP A 312 9.44 -3.80 14.29
N ILE A 313 8.75 -2.94 15.02
CA ILE A 313 7.47 -2.34 14.60
C ILE A 313 7.63 -1.62 13.27
N HIS A 314 8.70 -0.85 13.11
CA HIS A 314 9.02 -0.18 11.85
C HIS A 314 9.17 -1.19 10.71
N ALA A 315 9.97 -2.24 10.91
CA ALA A 315 10.24 -3.24 9.88
C ALA A 315 8.98 -3.98 9.43
N LEU A 316 8.15 -4.41 10.40
CA LEU A 316 6.90 -5.12 10.11
C LEU A 316 5.87 -4.23 9.44
N ASN A 317 5.76 -2.96 9.88
CA ASN A 317 4.92 -1.98 9.19
C ASN A 317 5.36 -1.76 7.75
N LEU A 318 6.65 -1.58 7.47
CA LEU A 318 7.13 -1.40 6.10
C LEU A 318 6.89 -2.62 5.22
N LEU A 319 6.91 -3.82 5.80
CA LEU A 319 6.57 -5.05 5.10
C LEU A 319 5.07 -5.14 4.79
N SER A 320 4.24 -4.89 5.79
CA SER A 320 2.77 -4.98 5.68
C SER A 320 2.18 -3.92 4.76
N ILE A 321 2.80 -2.73 4.67
CA ILE A 321 2.37 -1.67 3.75
C ILE A 321 2.19 -2.18 2.31
N TYR A 322 3.17 -2.91 1.80
CA TYR A 322 3.11 -3.40 0.41
C TYR A 322 1.98 -4.42 0.23
N LEU A 323 1.78 -5.30 1.22
CA LEU A 323 0.72 -6.31 1.19
C LEU A 323 -0.66 -5.68 1.29
N ASP A 324 -0.86 -4.81 2.28
CA ASP A 324 -2.15 -4.16 2.54
C ASP A 324 -2.60 -3.28 1.39
N GLN A 325 -1.70 -2.47 0.86
CA GLN A 325 -2.02 -1.61 -0.27
C GLN A 325 -2.34 -2.44 -1.51
N PHE A 326 -1.53 -3.43 -1.84
CA PHE A 326 -1.81 -4.29 -2.99
C PHE A 326 -3.14 -5.03 -2.83
N LYS A 327 -3.40 -5.64 -1.67
CA LYS A 327 -4.67 -6.31 -1.37
C LYS A 327 -5.88 -5.38 -1.48
N ARG A 328 -5.72 -4.10 -1.14
CA ARG A 328 -6.76 -3.08 -1.20
C ARG A 328 -6.83 -2.33 -2.54
N GLY A 329 -6.15 -2.83 -3.57
CA GLY A 329 -6.28 -2.36 -4.96
C GLY A 329 -5.39 -1.16 -5.32
N TRP A 330 -4.33 -0.89 -4.55
CA TRP A 330 -3.30 0.06 -4.95
C TRP A 330 -2.38 -0.58 -5.99
N SER A 331 -2.19 0.09 -7.13
CA SER A 331 -1.41 -0.47 -8.25
C SER A 331 0.10 -0.43 -8.01
N TYR A 332 0.57 0.59 -7.29
CA TYR A 332 1.99 0.80 -6.99
C TYR A 332 2.15 1.45 -5.62
N THR A 333 3.17 0.99 -4.88
CA THR A 333 3.46 1.47 -3.53
C THR A 333 4.93 1.79 -3.39
N SER A 334 5.26 3.03 -3.02
CA SER A 334 6.60 3.47 -2.67
C SER A 334 6.66 3.90 -1.22
N VAL A 335 7.59 3.32 -0.49
CA VAL A 335 7.86 3.71 0.90
C VAL A 335 8.92 4.82 0.93
N TYR A 336 8.75 5.78 1.81
CA TYR A 336 9.74 6.77 2.19
C TYR A 336 10.51 6.20 3.37
N LEU A 337 11.81 5.82 3.25
CA LEU A 337 12.71 5.92 2.10
C LEU A 337 13.80 4.82 2.15
N LEU A 338 14.64 4.76 1.14
CA LEU A 338 15.68 3.73 1.03
C LEU A 338 16.72 3.83 2.16
N ARG A 339 17.26 5.04 2.43
CA ARG A 339 18.29 5.30 3.45
C ARG A 339 17.92 6.51 4.30
N ASP A 340 18.08 6.40 5.59
CA ASP A 340 17.87 7.50 6.53
C ASP A 340 18.56 8.79 6.10
N ARG A 341 17.90 9.90 6.34
CA ARG A 341 18.43 11.23 6.07
C ARG A 341 18.93 11.88 7.34
N SER A 342 20.13 12.45 7.25
CA SER A 342 20.75 13.25 8.31
C SER A 342 20.92 14.72 7.95
N ASP A 343 20.50 15.10 6.73
CA ASP A 343 20.65 16.42 6.16
C ASP A 343 19.41 17.32 6.31
N GLU A 344 18.32 16.78 6.85
CA GLU A 344 17.12 17.53 7.18
C GLU A 344 16.96 17.73 8.70
N SER A 345 16.25 18.79 9.08
CA SER A 345 15.91 19.03 10.49
C SER A 345 15.13 17.82 11.04
N GLY A 346 15.64 17.23 12.12
CA GLY A 346 15.01 16.11 12.81
C GLY A 346 15.54 14.73 12.45
N ASN A 347 16.60 14.61 11.65
CA ASN A 347 17.25 13.32 11.33
C ASN A 347 16.20 12.24 10.99
N GLN A 348 15.70 12.25 9.79
CA GLN A 348 14.59 11.39 9.35
C GLN A 348 15.01 9.91 9.31
N ARG A 349 14.45 9.13 10.23
CA ARG A 349 14.76 7.71 10.43
C ARG A 349 13.69 6.79 9.86
N PHE A 350 13.31 7.02 8.61
CA PHE A 350 12.30 6.25 7.88
C PHE A 350 12.90 5.09 7.05
N GLY A 351 14.23 5.02 6.98
CA GLY A 351 14.95 4.21 5.99
C GLY A 351 14.93 2.71 6.24
N PHE A 352 15.01 1.96 5.13
CA PHE A 352 15.41 0.55 5.13
C PHE A 352 16.88 0.39 5.54
N TYR A 353 17.68 1.43 5.34
CA TYR A 353 19.09 1.49 5.69
C TYR A 353 19.39 2.69 6.58
N ALA A 354 20.31 2.49 7.51
CA ALA A 354 20.88 3.56 8.32
C ALA A 354 21.77 4.49 7.47
N PRO A 355 22.15 5.68 7.98
CA PRO A 355 22.99 6.62 7.23
C PRO A 355 24.35 6.03 6.77
N ASP A 356 24.88 5.06 7.49
CA ASP A 356 26.13 4.33 7.20
C ASP A 356 25.94 3.13 6.25
N TYR A 357 24.78 3.02 5.60
CA TYR A 357 24.39 1.93 4.68
C TYR A 357 24.19 0.57 5.37
N ARG A 358 24.20 0.49 6.69
CA ARG A 358 23.86 -0.74 7.41
C ARG A 358 22.38 -1.06 7.21
N PRO A 359 22.03 -2.30 6.80
CA PRO A 359 20.63 -2.68 6.65
C PRO A 359 19.94 -2.67 8.02
N ARG A 360 18.72 -2.14 8.05
CA ARG A 360 17.78 -2.31 9.16
C ARG A 360 17.00 -3.61 9.00
N LYS A 361 16.30 -4.02 10.02
CA LYS A 361 15.40 -5.19 9.97
C LYS A 361 14.42 -5.10 8.79
N ALA A 362 13.93 -3.91 8.46
CA ALA A 362 13.06 -3.69 7.31
C ALA A 362 13.68 -4.18 5.98
N ALA A 363 14.97 -3.89 5.76
CA ALA A 363 15.67 -4.35 4.57
C ALA A 363 15.82 -5.89 4.56
N LEU A 364 16.11 -6.50 5.72
CA LEU A 364 16.26 -7.93 5.85
C LEU A 364 14.93 -8.66 5.62
N TYR A 365 13.86 -8.21 6.23
CA TYR A 365 12.54 -8.86 6.15
C TYR A 365 11.93 -8.72 4.76
N LEU A 366 12.04 -7.55 4.13
CA LEU A 366 11.55 -7.37 2.75
C LEU A 366 12.41 -8.16 1.75
N HIS A 367 13.73 -8.24 1.94
CA HIS A 367 14.60 -9.12 1.16
C HIS A 367 14.13 -10.58 1.24
N ASN A 368 13.85 -11.06 2.45
CA ASN A 368 13.37 -12.42 2.64
C ASN A 368 12.03 -12.64 1.93
N LEU A 369 11.07 -11.72 2.09
CA LEU A 369 9.77 -11.80 1.40
C LEU A 369 9.95 -11.85 -0.12
N THR A 370 10.70 -10.92 -0.71
CA THR A 370 10.89 -10.86 -2.16
C THR A 370 11.68 -12.04 -2.71
N THR A 371 12.54 -12.65 -1.89
CA THR A 371 13.30 -13.87 -2.24
C THR A 371 12.39 -15.10 -2.20
N ILE A 372 11.57 -15.27 -1.16
CA ILE A 372 10.61 -16.38 -1.04
C ILE A 372 9.60 -16.32 -2.19
N LEU A 373 9.11 -15.13 -2.52
CA LEU A 373 8.13 -14.91 -3.59
C LEU A 373 8.78 -14.80 -4.98
N ALA A 374 10.10 -14.94 -5.12
CA ALA A 374 10.78 -14.70 -6.38
C ALA A 374 10.14 -15.47 -7.54
N ASP A 375 9.74 -14.74 -8.57
CA ASP A 375 9.21 -15.27 -9.83
C ASP A 375 9.87 -14.53 -11.00
N ARG A 376 10.45 -15.31 -11.94
CA ARG A 376 11.14 -14.79 -13.12
C ARG A 376 10.35 -14.98 -14.41
N GLY A 377 9.21 -15.65 -14.32
CA GLY A 377 8.35 -15.93 -15.46
C GLY A 377 7.17 -14.96 -15.54
N THR A 378 6.39 -15.13 -16.58
CA THR A 378 5.12 -14.43 -16.77
C THR A 378 3.97 -15.42 -16.66
N LEU A 379 2.98 -15.12 -15.84
CA LEU A 379 1.74 -15.87 -15.73
C LEU A 379 0.63 -15.03 -16.38
N GLN A 380 0.08 -15.50 -17.49
CA GLN A 380 -0.96 -14.78 -18.24
C GLN A 380 -2.36 -14.99 -17.59
N GLU A 381 -2.63 -16.22 -17.20
CA GLU A 381 -3.92 -16.61 -16.64
C GLU A 381 -3.66 -17.31 -15.29
N PRO A 382 -3.88 -16.62 -14.16
CA PRO A 382 -3.74 -17.25 -12.86
C PRO A 382 -4.86 -18.27 -12.63
N GLY A 383 -4.48 -19.37 -12.01
CA GLY A 383 -5.40 -20.42 -11.61
C GLY A 383 -6.19 -20.09 -10.35
N THR A 384 -7.02 -21.02 -9.94
CA THR A 384 -7.79 -20.96 -8.70
C THR A 384 -7.33 -22.02 -7.71
N LEU A 385 -7.44 -21.72 -6.44
CA LEU A 385 -7.20 -22.66 -5.33
C LEU A 385 -8.42 -22.65 -4.42
N ASP A 386 -8.94 -23.83 -4.12
CA ASP A 386 -9.93 -23.99 -3.05
C ASP A 386 -9.22 -23.85 -1.70
N CYS A 387 -9.34 -22.70 -1.09
CA CYS A 387 -8.70 -22.37 0.19
C CYS A 387 -9.54 -21.37 0.98
N SER A 388 -9.47 -21.46 2.31
CA SER A 388 -10.20 -20.53 3.19
C SER A 388 -9.57 -20.44 4.57
N ILE A 389 -9.88 -19.37 5.27
CA ILE A 389 -9.62 -19.19 6.71
C ILE A 389 -10.98 -19.05 7.40
N PRO A 390 -11.61 -20.16 7.81
CA PRO A 390 -12.93 -20.12 8.45
C PRO A 390 -12.91 -19.27 9.71
N ALA A 391 -13.90 -18.40 9.87
CA ALA A 391 -14.02 -17.50 11.01
C ALA A 391 -12.76 -16.64 11.26
N ALA A 392 -12.10 -16.20 10.18
CA ALA A 392 -10.96 -15.31 10.28
C ALA A 392 -11.30 -14.08 11.13
N PRO A 393 -10.47 -13.71 12.12
CA PRO A 393 -10.60 -12.44 12.79
C PRO A 393 -10.51 -11.27 11.79
N ALA A 394 -11.19 -10.15 12.07
CA ALA A 394 -11.12 -8.96 11.22
C ALA A 394 -9.69 -8.37 11.10
N THR A 395 -8.82 -8.73 12.02
CA THR A 395 -7.40 -8.36 12.07
C THR A 395 -6.50 -9.29 11.26
N VAL A 396 -7.05 -10.30 10.59
CA VAL A 396 -6.28 -11.25 9.78
C VAL A 396 -6.65 -11.08 8.31
N HIS A 397 -5.64 -10.91 7.49
CA HIS A 397 -5.73 -10.69 6.06
C HIS A 397 -4.99 -11.77 5.29
N ASP A 398 -5.32 -11.92 4.02
CA ASP A 398 -4.66 -12.89 3.15
C ASP A 398 -4.56 -12.40 1.71
N LEU A 399 -3.60 -12.95 0.97
CA LEU A 399 -3.40 -12.71 -0.45
C LEU A 399 -2.93 -14.00 -1.12
N LEU A 400 -3.72 -14.50 -2.05
CA LEU A 400 -3.35 -15.68 -2.84
C LEU A 400 -2.60 -15.23 -4.10
N LEU A 401 -1.32 -15.58 -4.18
CA LEU A 401 -0.45 -15.34 -5.32
C LEU A 401 -0.17 -16.65 -6.07
N GLN A 402 0.18 -16.55 -7.35
CA GLN A 402 0.65 -17.71 -8.13
C GLN A 402 1.88 -17.35 -8.95
N ASN A 403 2.90 -18.19 -8.82
CA ASN A 403 4.13 -18.08 -9.62
C ASN A 403 3.92 -18.64 -11.03
N SER A 404 4.75 -18.21 -11.96
CA SER A 404 4.75 -18.67 -13.36
C SER A 404 4.94 -20.18 -13.53
N ASN A 405 5.57 -20.85 -12.54
CA ASN A 405 5.69 -22.31 -12.50
C ASN A 405 4.44 -23.03 -11.97
N GLY A 406 3.35 -22.29 -11.67
CA GLY A 406 2.09 -22.80 -11.19
C GLY A 406 1.98 -22.98 -9.67
N MET A 407 3.06 -22.76 -8.91
CA MET A 407 3.03 -22.84 -7.44
C MET A 407 2.21 -21.69 -6.88
N PHE A 408 1.31 -21.99 -5.94
CA PHE A 408 0.59 -20.98 -5.19
C PHE A 408 1.40 -20.54 -3.97
N GLN A 409 1.37 -19.25 -3.69
CA GLN A 409 1.96 -18.61 -2.53
C GLN A 409 0.84 -17.89 -1.78
N TRP A 410 0.30 -18.51 -0.74
CA TRP A 410 -0.78 -17.92 0.04
C TRP A 410 -0.17 -17.16 1.22
N VAL A 411 -0.17 -15.84 1.13
CA VAL A 411 0.37 -14.95 2.16
C VAL A 411 -0.74 -14.65 3.15
N VAL A 412 -0.49 -14.86 4.45
CA VAL A 412 -1.44 -14.59 5.55
C VAL A 412 -0.74 -13.73 6.59
N TRP A 413 -1.36 -12.62 6.98
CA TRP A 413 -0.78 -11.70 7.96
C TRP A 413 -1.87 -11.10 8.86
N GLY A 414 -1.47 -10.47 9.96
CA GLY A 414 -2.36 -9.83 10.91
C GLY A 414 -1.96 -8.39 11.23
N GLU A 415 -2.74 -7.76 12.12
CA GLU A 415 -2.52 -6.38 12.55
C GLU A 415 -1.98 -6.28 13.99
N ARG A 416 -1.86 -7.39 14.72
CA ARG A 416 -1.51 -7.38 16.16
C ARG A 416 -0.03 -7.16 16.37
N VAL A 417 0.36 -6.00 16.88
CA VAL A 417 1.72 -5.71 17.35
C VAL A 417 2.06 -6.54 18.59
N GLU A 418 1.07 -6.78 19.47
CA GLU A 418 1.22 -7.62 20.66
C GLU A 418 0.28 -8.82 20.59
N GLY A 419 0.83 -10.01 20.84
CA GLY A 419 0.10 -11.26 20.75
C GLY A 419 -0.06 -11.77 19.32
N ALA A 420 -0.97 -12.71 19.14
CA ALA A 420 -1.26 -13.32 17.84
C ALA A 420 -2.69 -13.87 17.80
N ASP A 421 -3.26 -13.92 16.62
CA ASP A 421 -4.50 -14.61 16.33
C ASP A 421 -4.20 -16.06 15.90
N ARG A 422 -4.84 -17.01 16.53
CA ARG A 422 -4.72 -18.42 16.12
C ARG A 422 -5.79 -18.72 15.07
N VAL A 423 -5.36 -19.00 13.85
CA VAL A 423 -6.25 -19.29 12.73
C VAL A 423 -5.97 -20.67 12.16
N THR A 424 -6.99 -21.28 11.59
CA THR A 424 -6.85 -22.53 10.82
C THR A 424 -7.08 -22.21 9.35
N VAL A 425 -6.05 -22.41 8.52
CA VAL A 425 -6.19 -22.37 7.08
C VAL A 425 -6.66 -23.74 6.58
N GLN A 426 -7.62 -23.77 5.67
CA GLN A 426 -8.16 -24.97 5.06
C GLN A 426 -7.87 -25.00 3.57
N LEU A 427 -7.56 -26.18 3.06
CA LEU A 427 -7.30 -26.46 1.66
C LEU A 427 -8.40 -27.39 1.14
N GLY A 428 -8.79 -27.27 -0.10
CA GLY A 428 -9.88 -28.03 -0.72
C GLY A 428 -9.67 -29.54 -0.83
N GLY A 429 -8.48 -30.00 -0.43
CA GLY A 429 -8.15 -31.43 -0.39
C GLY A 429 -6.81 -31.69 0.29
N VAL A 430 -6.42 -32.96 0.38
CA VAL A 430 -5.15 -33.36 0.99
C VAL A 430 -3.99 -33.00 0.05
N CYS A 431 -3.16 -32.07 0.49
CA CYS A 431 -1.97 -31.64 -0.24
C CYS A 431 -0.77 -32.53 0.08
N PRO A 432 -0.02 -32.97 -0.95
CA PRO A 432 1.14 -33.85 -0.73
C PRO A 432 2.21 -33.24 0.16
N SER A 433 2.45 -31.94 -0.02
CA SER A 433 3.42 -31.17 0.77
C SER A 433 3.06 -29.72 0.78
N VAL A 434 3.08 -29.10 1.95
CA VAL A 434 2.86 -27.66 2.18
C VAL A 434 4.05 -27.14 2.98
N LYS A 435 4.62 -26.01 2.56
CA LYS A 435 5.72 -25.36 3.26
C LYS A 435 5.26 -24.01 3.77
N VAL A 436 5.64 -23.65 4.98
CA VAL A 436 5.41 -22.33 5.57
C VAL A 436 6.75 -21.63 5.71
N TYR A 437 6.79 -20.38 5.27
CA TYR A 437 7.94 -19.49 5.39
C TYR A 437 7.59 -18.32 6.29
N ASP A 438 8.59 -17.84 7.01
CA ASP A 438 8.51 -16.65 7.85
C ASP A 438 9.63 -15.68 7.46
N PRO A 439 9.30 -14.54 6.80
CA PRO A 439 10.30 -13.58 6.38
C PRO A 439 11.10 -12.93 7.51
N MET A 440 10.60 -12.97 8.75
CA MET A 440 11.37 -12.50 9.91
C MET A 440 12.52 -13.45 10.26
N VAL A 441 12.37 -14.75 9.93
CA VAL A 441 13.35 -15.78 10.26
C VAL A 441 14.36 -15.97 9.14
N GLY A 442 13.91 -15.99 7.89
CA GLY A 442 14.79 -16.20 6.73
C GLY A 442 14.03 -16.60 5.48
N THR A 443 14.76 -17.24 4.56
CA THR A 443 14.24 -17.67 3.26
C THR A 443 13.97 -19.17 3.18
N GLU A 444 14.34 -19.93 4.23
CA GLU A 444 14.06 -21.35 4.33
C GLU A 444 12.70 -21.59 5.00
N PRO A 445 12.00 -22.68 4.67
CA PRO A 445 10.72 -22.98 5.31
C PRO A 445 10.91 -23.24 6.80
N VAL A 446 10.10 -22.57 7.62
CA VAL A 446 10.04 -22.79 9.08
C VAL A 446 9.22 -24.02 9.45
N GLN A 447 8.36 -24.48 8.54
CA GLN A 447 7.55 -25.69 8.70
C GLN A 447 7.35 -26.38 7.35
N THR A 448 7.39 -27.72 7.35
CA THR A 448 6.96 -28.55 6.23
C THR A 448 5.97 -29.58 6.73
N SER A 449 4.82 -29.67 6.11
CA SER A 449 3.75 -30.61 6.45
C SER A 449 3.34 -31.41 5.23
N ASN A 450 3.22 -32.74 5.37
CA ASN A 450 2.87 -33.63 4.27
C ASN A 450 1.51 -34.26 4.51
N GLY A 451 0.74 -34.46 3.43
CA GLY A 451 -0.53 -35.17 3.49
C GLY A 451 -1.57 -34.44 4.34
N ILE A 452 -1.63 -33.12 4.29
CA ILE A 452 -2.55 -32.30 5.07
C ILE A 452 -3.59 -31.58 4.19
N ASN A 453 -4.76 -31.32 4.75
CA ASN A 453 -5.79 -30.46 4.18
C ASN A 453 -6.09 -29.25 5.05
N SER A 454 -5.41 -29.11 6.18
CA SER A 454 -5.52 -27.94 7.06
C SER A 454 -4.24 -27.70 7.84
N LEU A 455 -4.03 -26.47 8.25
CA LEU A 455 -2.87 -26.04 9.01
C LEU A 455 -3.28 -24.94 9.98
N THR A 456 -2.83 -25.03 11.24
CA THR A 456 -3.03 -23.97 12.22
C THR A 456 -1.83 -23.05 12.24
N LEU A 457 -2.08 -21.74 12.13
CA LEU A 457 -1.08 -20.69 12.18
C LEU A 457 -1.30 -19.80 13.41
N SER A 458 -0.22 -19.23 13.91
CA SER A 458 -0.22 -18.14 14.88
C SER A 458 0.18 -16.88 14.11
N VAL A 459 -0.77 -15.96 13.89
CA VAL A 459 -0.61 -14.80 13.01
C VAL A 459 -0.58 -13.54 13.87
N SER A 460 0.53 -12.82 13.82
CA SER A 460 0.69 -11.48 14.42
C SER A 460 0.71 -10.40 13.33
N ASP A 461 1.46 -9.32 13.48
CA ASP A 461 1.55 -8.22 12.53
C ASP A 461 2.54 -8.45 11.37
N HIS A 462 2.97 -9.68 11.12
CA HIS A 462 3.86 -10.02 10.00
C HIS A 462 3.30 -11.16 9.13
N PRO A 463 3.69 -11.23 7.85
CA PRO A 463 3.21 -12.26 6.95
C PRO A 463 3.89 -13.61 7.19
N LEU A 464 3.08 -14.67 7.06
CA LEU A 464 3.52 -16.02 6.82
C LEU A 464 3.17 -16.41 5.38
N ILE A 465 4.05 -17.09 4.67
CA ILE A 465 3.82 -17.52 3.29
C ILE A 465 3.66 -19.03 3.25
N ILE A 466 2.51 -19.50 2.75
CA ILE A 466 2.17 -20.91 2.59
C ILE A 466 2.37 -21.27 1.12
N ALA A 467 3.42 -22.02 0.82
CA ALA A 467 3.68 -22.52 -0.53
C ALA A 467 2.95 -23.85 -0.77
N ILE A 468 2.11 -23.87 -1.82
CA ILE A 468 1.22 -24.99 -2.17
C ILE A 468 1.52 -25.38 -3.62
N PRO A 469 1.84 -26.67 -3.89
CA PRO A 469 2.14 -27.15 -5.24
C PRO A 469 0.96 -26.95 -6.22
N ALA A 470 1.24 -26.74 -7.49
CA ALA A 470 0.24 -26.66 -8.56
C ALA A 470 -0.61 -27.93 -8.72
N SER A 471 -0.09 -29.07 -8.26
CA SER A 471 -0.79 -30.36 -8.30
C SER A 471 -1.66 -30.63 -7.08
N ALA A 472 -1.82 -29.64 -6.18
CA ALA A 472 -2.68 -29.81 -5.01
C ALA A 472 -4.15 -30.01 -5.42
N PRO A 473 -4.93 -30.83 -4.71
CA PRO A 473 -6.37 -30.95 -4.94
C PRO A 473 -7.08 -29.60 -4.78
N GLY A 474 -8.11 -29.34 -5.58
CA GLY A 474 -8.83 -28.06 -5.55
C GLY A 474 -8.18 -26.95 -6.35
N THR A 475 -7.11 -27.24 -7.12
CA THR A 475 -6.53 -26.30 -8.08
C THR A 475 -7.22 -26.46 -9.44
N ALA A 476 -7.55 -25.33 -10.08
CA ALA A 476 -7.98 -25.29 -11.49
C ALA A 476 -7.14 -24.23 -12.22
N ARG A 477 -6.89 -24.50 -13.50
CA ARG A 477 -6.20 -23.58 -14.41
C ARG A 477 -7.20 -22.75 -15.18
#